data_999317fe1f766c78849a0f9d74043899
#
_entry.id   999317fe1f766c78849a0f9d74043899
#
_cell.length_a   1.000
_cell.length_b   1.000
_cell.length_c   1.000
_cell.angle_alpha   90.00
_cell.angle_beta   90.00
_cell.angle_gamma   90.00
#
_symmetry.space_group_name_H-M   'P 1'
#
loop_
_entity.id
_entity.type
_entity.pdbx_description
1 polymer ?
#
loop_
_entity_poly.entity_id
_entity_poly.type
_entity_poly.pdbx_seq_one_letter_code
_entity_poly.pdbx_strand_id
1 'polypeptide(L)'
;MLIFLICLNIFALSIFLMWYGKEKNNEDIDMCGSALSVLTGLILMVLIIIVFCGGAESREKATQLNIDYANLEYYITHLDDYKERTVIESVNRYNAELKSFRAKQQSPWLNWFYPGDLSECGYIIWRDK
;
A
#
# COMPACT_ATOMS: atom_id res chain seq x y z
N MET A 1 1.04 3.30 8.26
CA MET A 1 0.96 4.37 9.30
C MET A 1 1.94 4.14 10.45
N LEU A 2 1.92 2.98 11.11
CA LEU A 2 2.73 2.72 12.31
C LEU A 2 4.24 2.92 12.07
N ILE A 3 4.80 2.38 10.98
CA ILE A 3 6.23 2.51 10.64
C ILE A 3 6.61 3.98 10.47
N PHE A 4 5.80 4.76 9.77
CA PHE A 4 6.05 6.19 9.55
C PHE A 4 6.04 6.96 10.87
N LEU A 5 5.07 6.67 11.77
CA LEU A 5 5.00 7.27 13.09
C LEU A 5 6.21 6.91 13.97
N ILE A 6 6.68 5.66 13.90
CA ILE A 6 7.88 5.22 14.62
C ILE A 6 9.11 5.99 14.11
N CYS A 7 9.32 6.05 12.79
CA CYS A 7 10.43 6.78 12.19
C CYS A 7 10.39 8.28 12.52
N LEU A 8 9.19 8.89 12.51
CA LEU A 8 9.00 10.28 12.86
C LEU A 8 9.35 10.55 14.32
N ASN A 9 8.97 9.66 15.25
CA ASN A 9 9.33 9.79 16.66
C ASN A 9 10.84 9.64 16.88
N ILE A 10 11.50 8.68 16.21
CA ILE A 10 12.95 8.51 16.30
C ILE A 10 13.66 9.74 15.74
N PHE A 11 13.16 10.31 14.65
CA PHE A 11 13.70 11.55 14.06
C PHE A 11 13.56 12.75 15.01
N ALA A 12 12.40 12.92 15.63
CA ALA A 12 12.18 13.98 16.64
C ALA A 12 13.09 13.80 17.86
N LEU A 13 13.27 12.55 18.33
CA LEU A 13 14.18 12.24 19.42
C LEU A 13 15.64 12.55 19.06
N SER A 14 16.06 12.27 17.83
CA SER A 14 17.43 12.57 17.38
C SER A 14 17.71 14.06 17.32
N ILE A 15 16.74 14.89 16.87
CA ILE A 15 16.85 16.36 16.92
C ILE A 15 16.96 16.86 18.37
N PHE A 16 16.13 16.28 19.25
CA PHE A 16 16.20 16.63 20.68
C PHE A 16 17.56 16.30 21.30
N LEU A 17 18.13 15.15 21.00
CA LEU A 17 19.47 14.77 21.47
C LEU A 17 20.55 15.71 20.95
N MET A 18 20.47 16.10 19.69
CA MET A 18 21.40 17.09 19.10
C MET A 18 21.30 18.45 19.81
N TRP A 19 20.10 18.95 20.05
CA TRP A 19 19.89 20.21 20.78
C TRP A 19 20.40 20.12 22.22
N TYR A 20 20.08 19.03 22.93
CA TYR A 20 20.51 18.81 24.30
C TYR A 20 22.05 18.67 24.41
N GLY A 21 22.70 17.98 23.46
CA GLY A 21 24.15 17.85 23.39
C GLY A 21 24.84 19.23 23.27
N LYS A 22 24.30 20.10 22.40
CA LYS A 22 24.79 21.49 22.24
C LYS A 22 24.63 22.32 23.50
N GLU A 23 23.47 22.23 24.18
CA GLU A 23 23.21 23.00 25.41
C GLU A 23 24.12 22.56 26.56
N LYS A 24 24.45 21.24 26.63
CA LYS A 24 25.34 20.69 27.66
C LYS A 24 26.82 20.69 27.28
N ASN A 25 27.20 21.22 26.11
CA ASN A 25 28.56 21.16 25.57
C ASN A 25 29.16 19.73 25.55
N ASN A 26 28.32 18.76 25.24
CA ASN A 26 28.70 17.36 25.16
C ASN A 26 28.77 16.94 23.69
N GLU A 27 30.01 16.92 23.14
CA GLU A 27 30.26 16.64 21.72
C GLU A 27 29.83 15.23 21.32
N ASP A 28 29.92 14.23 22.21
CA ASP A 28 29.52 12.86 21.91
C ASP A 28 28.01 12.74 21.71
N ILE A 29 27.20 13.44 22.53
CA ILE A 29 25.75 13.44 22.41
C ILE A 29 25.31 14.22 21.16
N ASP A 30 25.93 15.34 20.86
CA ASP A 30 25.63 16.13 19.65
C ASP A 30 25.97 15.33 18.39
N MET A 31 27.12 14.66 18.35
CA MET A 31 27.53 13.84 17.22
C MET A 31 26.60 12.62 17.03
N CYS A 32 26.22 11.94 18.11
CA CYS A 32 25.26 10.84 18.07
C CYS A 32 23.88 11.29 17.56
N GLY A 33 23.37 12.41 18.07
CA GLY A 33 22.09 13.00 17.64
C GLY A 33 22.11 13.39 16.18
N SER A 34 23.22 13.98 15.73
CA SER A 34 23.42 14.39 14.34
C SER A 34 23.46 13.19 13.38
N ALA A 35 24.25 12.17 13.68
CA ALA A 35 24.34 10.94 12.88
C ALA A 35 22.98 10.22 12.78
N LEU A 36 22.28 10.10 13.91
CA LEU A 36 20.95 9.46 13.97
C LEU A 36 19.91 10.28 13.17
N SER A 37 19.99 11.62 13.23
CA SER A 37 19.10 12.51 12.48
C SER A 37 19.27 12.34 10.96
N VAL A 38 20.51 12.29 10.47
CA VAL A 38 20.80 12.06 9.05
C VAL A 38 20.27 10.71 8.60
N LEU A 39 20.55 9.64 9.37
CA LEU A 39 20.12 8.30 9.03
C LEU A 39 18.59 8.18 8.98
N THR A 40 17.90 8.67 10.01
CA THR A 40 16.42 8.60 10.07
C THR A 40 15.78 9.52 9.05
N GLY A 41 16.38 10.67 8.73
CA GLY A 41 15.93 11.55 7.65
C GLY A 41 15.99 10.87 6.28
N LEU A 42 17.06 10.16 5.97
CA LEU A 42 17.19 9.39 4.73
C LEU A 42 16.14 8.28 4.65
N ILE A 43 15.92 7.54 5.74
CA ILE A 43 14.87 6.49 5.79
C ILE A 43 13.49 7.09 5.54
N LEU A 44 13.16 8.22 6.17
CA LEU A 44 11.88 8.90 5.95
C LEU A 44 11.72 9.36 4.50
N MET A 45 12.76 9.89 3.88
CA MET A 45 12.73 10.30 2.48
C MET A 45 12.44 9.11 1.55
N VAL A 46 13.11 7.97 1.78
CA VAL A 46 12.86 6.74 1.01
C VAL A 46 11.43 6.25 1.21
N LEU A 47 10.92 6.25 2.44
CA LEU A 47 9.53 5.84 2.73
C LEU A 47 8.52 6.74 2.02
N ILE A 48 8.74 8.05 1.98
CA ILE A 48 7.89 9.00 1.25
C ILE A 48 7.87 8.66 -0.24
N ILE A 49 9.03 8.42 -0.85
CA ILE A 49 9.13 8.05 -2.27
C ILE A 49 8.36 6.74 -2.55
N ILE A 50 8.55 5.73 -1.71
CA ILE A 50 7.85 4.44 -1.85
C ILE A 50 6.33 4.62 -1.76
N VAL A 51 5.84 5.43 -0.81
CA VAL A 51 4.40 5.71 -0.66
C VAL A 51 3.85 6.43 -1.88
N PHE A 52 4.57 7.42 -2.41
CA PHE A 52 4.13 8.15 -3.60
C PHE A 52 4.11 7.26 -4.85
N CYS A 53 5.19 6.55 -5.13
CA CYS A 53 5.28 5.68 -6.30
C CYS A 53 4.36 4.47 -6.19
N GLY A 54 4.37 3.76 -5.06
CA GLY A 54 3.52 2.60 -4.83
C GLY A 54 2.04 2.95 -4.73
N GLY A 55 1.71 4.14 -4.22
CA GLY A 55 0.34 4.63 -4.16
C GLY A 55 -0.28 4.89 -5.54
N ALA A 56 0.50 5.38 -6.51
CA ALA A 56 0.04 5.59 -7.87
C ALA A 56 -0.28 4.25 -8.57
N GLU A 57 0.64 3.29 -8.52
CA GLU A 57 0.46 1.94 -9.06
C GLU A 57 -0.72 1.21 -8.40
N SER A 58 -0.89 1.37 -7.09
CA SER A 58 -2.00 0.77 -6.36
C SER A 58 -3.36 1.33 -6.78
N ARG A 59 -3.47 2.63 -7.03
CA ARG A 59 -4.70 3.24 -7.54
C ARG A 59 -5.02 2.77 -8.96
N GLU A 60 -4.02 2.67 -9.82
CA GLU A 60 -4.19 2.12 -11.17
C GLU A 60 -4.68 0.68 -11.11
N LYS A 61 -4.11 -0.15 -10.24
CA LYS A 61 -4.56 -1.53 -10.04
C LYS A 61 -5.98 -1.63 -9.49
N ALA A 62 -6.38 -0.75 -8.58
CA ALA A 62 -7.76 -0.69 -8.10
C ALA A 62 -8.73 -0.30 -9.22
N THR A 63 -8.37 0.67 -10.07
CA THR A 63 -9.14 1.04 -11.25
C THR A 63 -9.26 -0.13 -12.24
N GLN A 64 -8.17 -0.86 -12.47
CA GLN A 64 -8.18 -2.05 -13.33
C GLN A 64 -9.11 -3.14 -12.78
N LEU A 65 -9.10 -3.39 -11.48
CA LEU A 65 -10.02 -4.34 -10.85
C LEU A 65 -11.50 -3.94 -11.01
N ASN A 66 -11.82 -2.63 -10.96
CA ASN A 66 -13.17 -2.15 -11.21
C ASN A 66 -13.60 -2.40 -12.68
N ILE A 67 -12.70 -2.15 -13.64
CA ILE A 67 -12.94 -2.42 -15.07
C ILE A 67 -13.10 -3.93 -15.30
N ASP A 68 -12.24 -4.75 -14.72
CA ASP A 68 -12.30 -6.21 -14.84
C ASP A 68 -13.61 -6.76 -14.26
N TYR A 69 -14.09 -6.21 -13.14
CA TYR A 69 -15.38 -6.56 -12.56
C TYR A 69 -16.52 -6.31 -13.54
N ALA A 70 -16.61 -5.10 -14.08
CA ALA A 70 -17.67 -4.72 -15.02
C ALA A 70 -17.63 -5.59 -16.29
N ASN A 71 -16.43 -5.85 -16.83
CA ASN A 71 -16.25 -6.70 -18.01
C ASN A 71 -16.67 -8.14 -17.74
N LEU A 72 -16.29 -8.72 -16.59
CA LEU A 72 -16.63 -10.09 -16.23
C LEU A 72 -18.13 -10.24 -15.99
N GLU A 73 -18.79 -9.25 -15.38
CA GLU A 73 -20.23 -9.23 -15.20
C GLU A 73 -20.95 -9.22 -16.55
N TYR A 74 -20.45 -8.44 -17.52
CA TYR A 74 -20.95 -8.45 -18.89
C TYR A 74 -20.76 -9.83 -19.56
N TYR A 75 -19.58 -10.45 -19.44
CA TYR A 75 -19.29 -11.75 -20.06
C TYR A 75 -20.15 -12.87 -19.47
N ILE A 76 -20.45 -12.83 -18.18
CA ILE A 76 -21.31 -13.83 -17.52
C ILE A 76 -22.77 -13.70 -18.00
N THR A 77 -23.23 -12.50 -18.27
CA THR A 77 -24.59 -12.27 -18.78
C THR A 77 -24.74 -12.67 -20.25
N HIS A 78 -23.64 -12.69 -21.02
CA HIS A 78 -23.59 -13.02 -22.45
C HIS A 78 -22.80 -14.30 -22.73
N LEU A 79 -22.99 -15.31 -21.91
CA LEU A 79 -22.19 -16.57 -21.92
C LEU A 79 -22.28 -17.35 -23.23
N ASP A 80 -23.38 -17.27 -23.95
CA ASP A 80 -23.58 -18.00 -25.21
C ASP A 80 -22.60 -17.55 -26.31
N ASP A 81 -22.02 -16.33 -26.16
CA ASP A 81 -21.04 -15.74 -27.08
C ASP A 81 -19.58 -16.06 -26.68
N TYR A 82 -19.34 -16.60 -25.49
CA TYR A 82 -17.98 -16.81 -24.94
C TYR A 82 -17.75 -18.24 -24.47
N LYS A 83 -16.49 -18.70 -24.57
CA LYS A 83 -16.10 -20.00 -24.04
C LYS A 83 -16.17 -19.99 -22.50
N GLU A 84 -17.13 -20.72 -21.96
CA GLU A 84 -17.40 -20.81 -20.51
C GLU A 84 -16.14 -21.03 -19.67
N ARG A 85 -15.25 -21.96 -20.08
CA ARG A 85 -14.01 -22.25 -19.37
C ARG A 85 -13.11 -21.01 -19.24
N THR A 86 -13.00 -20.18 -20.28
CA THR A 86 -12.17 -18.97 -20.26
C THR A 86 -12.72 -17.94 -19.29
N VAL A 87 -14.04 -17.83 -19.21
CA VAL A 87 -14.71 -16.91 -18.28
C VAL A 87 -14.51 -17.37 -16.84
N ILE A 88 -14.66 -18.68 -16.55
CA ILE A 88 -14.41 -19.24 -15.21
C ILE A 88 -12.97 -18.99 -14.75
N GLU A 89 -11.98 -19.23 -15.61
CA GLU A 89 -10.58 -18.97 -15.30
C GLU A 89 -10.33 -17.48 -14.99
N SER A 90 -10.96 -16.59 -15.74
CA SER A 90 -10.87 -15.14 -15.56
C SER A 90 -11.53 -14.69 -14.25
N VAL A 91 -12.68 -15.24 -13.90
CA VAL A 91 -13.37 -14.98 -12.62
C VAL A 91 -12.52 -15.43 -11.43
N ASN A 92 -11.94 -16.63 -11.51
CA ASN A 92 -11.10 -17.15 -10.44
C ASN A 92 -9.84 -16.28 -10.23
N ARG A 93 -9.21 -15.85 -11.32
CA ARG A 93 -8.05 -14.95 -11.27
C ARG A 93 -8.43 -13.61 -10.66
N TYR A 94 -9.51 -12.99 -11.12
CA TYR A 94 -10.03 -11.73 -10.58
C TYR A 94 -10.32 -11.83 -9.08
N ASN A 95 -11.04 -12.87 -8.64
CA ASN A 95 -11.37 -13.06 -7.24
C ASN A 95 -10.12 -13.25 -6.36
N ALA A 96 -9.10 -13.94 -6.86
CA ALA A 96 -7.82 -14.12 -6.17
C ALA A 96 -7.07 -12.79 -6.03
N GLU A 97 -7.03 -11.98 -7.09
CA GLU A 97 -6.40 -10.66 -7.07
C GLU A 97 -7.14 -9.69 -6.14
N LEU A 98 -8.47 -9.66 -6.21
CA LEU A 98 -9.30 -8.83 -5.32
C LEU A 98 -9.08 -9.20 -3.84
N LYS A 99 -9.05 -10.50 -3.54
CA LYS A 99 -8.77 -11.01 -2.18
C LYS A 99 -7.39 -10.55 -1.70
N SER A 100 -6.37 -10.69 -2.54
CA SER A 100 -5.00 -10.28 -2.21
C SER A 100 -4.91 -8.77 -1.97
N PHE A 101 -5.54 -7.97 -2.83
CA PHE A 101 -5.53 -6.51 -2.71
C PHE A 101 -6.25 -6.04 -1.45
N ARG A 102 -7.45 -6.57 -1.16
CA ARG A 102 -8.20 -6.26 0.06
C ARG A 102 -7.43 -6.64 1.33
N ALA A 103 -6.77 -7.80 1.35
CA ALA A 103 -5.94 -8.20 2.49
C ALA A 103 -4.81 -7.21 2.76
N LYS A 104 -4.18 -6.67 1.70
CA LYS A 104 -3.13 -5.65 1.83
C LYS A 104 -3.68 -4.31 2.33
N GLN A 105 -4.87 -3.90 1.87
CA GLN A 105 -5.55 -2.70 2.36
C GLN A 105 -5.97 -2.83 3.84
N GLN A 106 -6.36 -4.01 4.28
CA GLN A 106 -6.75 -4.27 5.68
C GLN A 106 -5.56 -4.39 6.62
N SER A 107 -4.37 -4.63 6.10
CA SER A 107 -3.15 -4.73 6.90
C SER A 107 -2.77 -3.37 7.50
N PRO A 108 -2.61 -3.24 8.83
CA PRO A 108 -2.22 -1.98 9.47
C PRO A 108 -0.82 -1.51 9.05
N TRP A 109 -0.01 -2.40 8.49
CA TRP A 109 1.34 -2.11 8.02
C TRP A 109 1.40 -1.72 6.55
N LEU A 110 0.48 -2.25 5.72
CA LEU A 110 0.51 -2.14 4.26
C LEU A 110 -0.54 -1.19 3.69
N ASN A 111 -1.59 -0.84 4.45
CA ASN A 111 -2.71 -0.06 3.95
C ASN A 111 -2.32 1.28 3.29
N TRP A 112 -1.22 1.89 3.72
CA TRP A 112 -0.72 3.15 3.14
C TRP A 112 -0.12 2.98 1.75
N PHE A 113 0.41 1.81 1.46
CA PHE A 113 1.01 1.49 0.17
C PHE A 113 -0.02 1.00 -0.85
N TYR A 114 -1.24 0.70 -0.41
CA TYR A 114 -2.31 0.16 -1.24
C TYR A 114 -3.58 1.03 -1.19
N PRO A 115 -3.48 2.35 -1.50
CA PRO A 115 -4.66 3.18 -1.66
C PRO A 115 -5.41 2.76 -2.92
N GLY A 116 -6.72 2.88 -2.90
CA GLY A 116 -7.59 2.62 -4.04
C GLY A 116 -9.00 2.33 -3.58
N ASP A 117 -9.98 2.73 -4.37
CA ASP A 117 -11.39 2.48 -4.09
C ASP A 117 -11.82 1.17 -4.75
N LEU A 118 -12.28 0.24 -3.94
CA LEU A 118 -12.84 -1.05 -4.34
C LEU A 118 -14.32 -1.17 -3.96
N SER A 119 -15.00 -0.05 -3.74
CA SER A 119 -16.41 -0.03 -3.34
C SER A 119 -17.33 -0.66 -4.38
N GLU A 120 -16.98 -0.54 -5.65
CA GLU A 120 -17.73 -1.09 -6.77
C GLU A 120 -17.35 -2.56 -7.06
N CYS A 121 -16.23 -3.06 -6.51
CA CYS A 121 -15.79 -4.42 -6.72
C CYS A 121 -16.47 -5.40 -5.76
N GLY A 122 -17.08 -6.44 -6.29
CA GLY A 122 -17.60 -7.59 -5.56
C GLY A 122 -16.86 -8.89 -5.89
N TYR A 123 -17.02 -9.93 -5.05
CA TYR A 123 -16.66 -11.27 -5.46
C TYR A 123 -17.70 -11.80 -6.45
N ILE A 124 -17.22 -12.33 -7.56
CA ILE A 124 -18.08 -12.95 -8.55
C ILE A 124 -18.22 -14.41 -8.20
N ILE A 125 -19.45 -14.86 -7.94
CA ILE A 125 -19.78 -16.25 -7.65
C ILE A 125 -20.28 -16.88 -8.94
N TRP A 126 -19.47 -17.79 -9.47
CA TRP A 126 -19.91 -18.63 -10.57
C TRP A 126 -20.93 -19.64 -10.04
N ARG A 127 -22.12 -19.64 -10.61
CA ARG A 127 -23.14 -20.67 -10.37
C ARG A 127 -23.34 -21.44 -11.67
N ASP A 128 -23.02 -22.72 -11.65
CA ASP A 128 -23.42 -23.62 -12.72
C ASP A 128 -24.96 -23.57 -12.87
N LYS A 129 -25.43 -23.29 -14.07
CA LYS A 129 -26.86 -23.29 -14.37
C LYS A 129 -27.34 -24.71 -14.65
#